data_21fa47c86d0232a65d9e4a3a81befaa1
#
_entry.id   21fa47c86d0232a65d9e4a3a81befaa1
#
_cell.length_a   1.000
_cell.length_b   1.000
_cell.length_c   1.000
_cell.angle_alpha   90.00
_cell.angle_beta   90.00
_cell.angle_gamma   90.00
#
_symmetry.space_group_name_H-M   'P 1'
#
loop_
_entity.id
_entity.type
_entity.pdbx_description
1 polymer ?
#
loop_
_entity_poly.entity_id
_entity_poly.type
_entity_poly.pdbx_seq_one_letter_code
_entity_poly.pdbx_strand_id
1 'polypeptide(L)'
;MYKRQDYYLSKLNGKSLEENKDPNKFKSNQFMGDYRIKGSKARIIFRDHEYPDGDRVRILHNDQVIQPNVLLVERFRGLSVSLVEGFNKIDFIALNQGESGPNTAEVRVYDEGGNMTASNQWNLATGVRATYILVKE
;
A
#
# COMPACT_ATOMS: atom_id res chain seq x y z
N MET A 1 10.86 17.29 -9.77
CA MET A 1 10.46 15.98 -9.23
C MET A 1 9.23 16.09 -8.36
N TYR A 2 9.25 16.94 -7.34
CA TYR A 2 8.11 17.08 -6.43
C TYR A 2 6.87 17.72 -7.06
N LYS A 3 7.03 18.54 -8.08
CA LYS A 3 5.89 19.15 -8.79
C LYS A 3 4.96 18.13 -9.40
N ARG A 4 5.52 17.03 -9.93
CA ARG A 4 4.74 15.96 -10.50
C ARG A 4 3.94 15.22 -9.44
N GLN A 5 4.54 15.07 -8.28
CA GLN A 5 3.92 14.43 -7.13
C GLN A 5 2.77 15.27 -6.59
N ASP A 6 3.00 16.59 -6.44
CA ASP A 6 1.97 17.51 -5.98
C ASP A 6 0.76 17.55 -6.92
N TYR A 7 1.02 17.55 -8.22
CA TYR A 7 -0.04 17.50 -9.22
C TYR A 7 -0.86 16.22 -9.09
N TYR A 8 -0.19 15.09 -8.92
CA TYR A 8 -0.82 13.79 -8.77
C TYR A 8 -1.71 13.73 -7.53
N LEU A 9 -1.21 14.19 -6.41
CA LEU A 9 -1.95 14.26 -5.16
C LEU A 9 -3.18 15.16 -5.26
N SER A 10 -3.00 16.34 -5.83
CA SER A 10 -4.08 17.31 -5.99
C SER A 10 -5.23 16.72 -6.80
N LYS A 11 -4.88 15.98 -7.86
CA LYS A 11 -5.86 15.32 -8.71
C LYS A 11 -6.59 14.18 -8.00
N LEU A 12 -5.88 13.42 -7.18
CA LEU A 12 -6.44 12.32 -6.43
C LEU A 12 -7.30 12.77 -5.26
N ASN A 13 -6.92 13.84 -4.59
CA ASN A 13 -7.69 14.37 -3.46
C ASN A 13 -9.09 14.78 -3.88
N GLY A 14 -9.24 15.37 -5.07
CA GLY A 14 -10.56 15.71 -5.58
C GLY A 14 -11.42 14.49 -5.86
N LYS A 15 -10.83 13.41 -6.33
CA LYS A 15 -11.54 12.15 -6.56
C LYS A 15 -11.84 11.40 -5.28
N SER A 16 -10.92 11.46 -4.33
CA SER A 16 -10.99 10.72 -3.07
C SER A 16 -12.24 11.06 -2.27
N LEU A 17 -12.68 12.32 -2.30
CA LEU A 17 -13.88 12.75 -1.62
C LEU A 17 -15.15 12.09 -2.17
N GLU A 18 -15.19 11.84 -3.46
CA GLU A 18 -16.31 11.15 -4.11
C GLU A 18 -16.18 9.64 -3.98
N GLU A 19 -14.98 9.11 -4.18
CA GLU A 19 -14.72 7.68 -4.12
C GLU A 19 -14.98 7.07 -2.75
N ASN A 20 -14.76 7.82 -1.67
CA ASN A 20 -15.05 7.35 -0.32
C ASN A 20 -16.52 7.03 -0.10
N LYS A 21 -17.39 7.55 -0.96
CA LYS A 21 -18.83 7.29 -0.93
C LYS A 21 -19.25 6.20 -1.91
N ASP A 22 -18.33 5.75 -2.76
CA ASP A 22 -18.60 4.73 -3.76
C ASP A 22 -18.55 3.34 -3.13
N PRO A 23 -19.67 2.58 -3.13
CA PRO A 23 -19.69 1.25 -2.56
C PRO A 23 -18.82 0.25 -3.34
N ASN A 24 -18.39 0.61 -4.56
CA ASN A 24 -17.53 -0.23 -5.39
C ASN A 24 -16.06 0.19 -5.39
N LYS A 25 -15.66 1.03 -4.45
CA LYS A 25 -14.28 1.53 -4.37
C LYS A 25 -13.24 0.40 -4.36
N PHE A 26 -13.55 -0.72 -3.70
CA PHE A 26 -12.63 -1.85 -3.61
C PHE A 26 -12.34 -2.52 -4.97
N LYS A 27 -13.11 -2.21 -6.03
CA LYS A 27 -12.92 -2.72 -7.39
C LYS A 27 -11.98 -1.89 -8.23
N SER A 28 -11.49 -0.78 -7.70
CA SER A 28 -10.60 0.14 -8.43
C SER A 28 -9.25 0.22 -7.73
N ASN A 29 -8.20 0.44 -8.50
CA ASN A 29 -6.87 0.70 -7.95
C ASN A 29 -6.94 1.91 -7.02
N GLN A 30 -6.23 1.83 -5.90
CA GLN A 30 -6.26 2.85 -4.86
C GLN A 30 -4.88 3.43 -4.66
N PHE A 31 -4.82 4.75 -4.61
CA PHE A 31 -3.60 5.46 -4.25
C PHE A 31 -3.64 5.75 -2.75
N MET A 32 -2.65 5.24 -2.03
CA MET A 32 -2.63 5.33 -0.57
C MET A 32 -1.82 6.53 -0.05
N GLY A 33 -1.31 7.33 -0.95
CA GLY A 33 -0.60 8.55 -0.59
C GLY A 33 0.88 8.51 -0.91
N ASP A 34 1.52 9.67 -0.75
CA ASP A 34 2.96 9.78 -0.88
C ASP A 34 3.56 10.27 0.42
N TYR A 35 4.74 9.77 0.73
CA TYR A 35 5.36 9.99 2.03
C TYR A 35 6.86 10.17 1.86
N ARG A 36 7.42 11.18 2.54
CA ARG A 36 8.86 11.37 2.58
C ARG A 36 9.44 10.46 3.65
N ILE A 37 10.47 9.73 3.28
CA ILE A 37 11.12 8.75 4.13
C ILE A 37 12.55 9.19 4.41
N LYS A 38 12.90 9.31 5.68
CA LYS A 38 14.28 9.59 6.09
C LYS A 38 15.08 8.30 6.10
N GLY A 39 16.29 8.37 5.58
CA GLY A 39 17.18 7.22 5.54
C GLY A 39 17.08 6.47 4.23
N SER A 40 17.70 5.31 4.17
CA SER A 40 17.83 4.54 2.95
C SER A 40 16.94 3.30 2.91
N LYS A 41 16.19 3.05 3.97
CA LYS A 41 15.32 1.88 4.05
C LYS A 41 13.96 2.26 4.62
N ALA A 42 12.93 1.60 4.15
CA ALA A 42 11.60 1.67 4.74
C ALA A 42 11.23 0.27 5.25
N ARG A 43 10.63 0.24 6.42
CA ARG A 43 10.04 -0.99 6.94
C ARG A 43 8.54 -0.93 6.74
N ILE A 44 8.01 -1.95 6.08
CA ILE A 44 6.58 -2.03 5.77
C ILE A 44 6.04 -3.24 6.52
N ILE A 45 5.03 -3.02 7.36
CA ILE A 45 4.36 -4.10 8.06
C ILE A 45 2.89 -4.13 7.67
N PHE A 46 2.31 -5.31 7.67
CA PHE A 46 0.96 -5.51 7.19
C PHE A 46 0.31 -6.71 7.86
N ARG A 47 -1.01 -6.68 7.95
CA ARG A 47 -1.81 -7.79 8.49
C ARG A 47 -3.21 -7.74 7.90
N ASP A 48 -3.94 -8.85 8.04
CA ASP A 48 -5.38 -8.85 7.82
C ASP A 48 -6.03 -8.05 8.95
N HIS A 49 -6.88 -7.08 8.64
CA HIS A 49 -7.51 -6.27 9.68
C HIS A 49 -8.90 -6.75 10.07
N GLU A 50 -9.35 -7.83 9.44
CA GLU A 50 -10.58 -8.51 9.79
C GLU A 50 -10.26 -9.96 10.12
N TYR A 51 -11.20 -10.87 9.92
CA TYR A 51 -10.91 -12.29 10.11
C TYR A 51 -9.97 -12.79 9.03
N PRO A 52 -8.86 -13.45 9.41
CA PRO A 52 -8.01 -14.09 8.42
C PRO A 52 -8.81 -15.16 7.66
N ASP A 53 -8.98 -14.96 6.37
CA ASP A 53 -9.77 -15.84 5.54
C ASP A 53 -9.03 -16.31 4.28
N GLY A 54 -7.71 -16.23 4.31
CA GLY A 54 -6.88 -16.71 3.21
C GLY A 54 -6.51 -15.63 2.19
N ASP A 55 -6.66 -14.35 2.53
CA ASP A 55 -6.26 -13.26 1.66
C ASP A 55 -4.77 -13.30 1.35
N ARG A 56 -4.42 -13.18 0.08
CA ARG A 56 -3.02 -13.19 -0.39
C ARG A 56 -2.74 -11.96 -1.23
N VAL A 57 -1.52 -11.44 -1.11
CA VAL A 57 -1.09 -10.28 -1.86
C VAL A 57 0.29 -10.52 -2.48
N ARG A 58 0.54 -9.79 -3.57
CA ARG A 58 1.87 -9.68 -4.19
C ARG A 58 2.37 -8.27 -3.95
N ILE A 59 3.63 -8.13 -3.59
CA ILE A 59 4.22 -6.83 -3.29
C ILE A 59 5.29 -6.53 -4.33
N LEU A 60 5.21 -5.31 -4.92
CA LEU A 60 6.15 -4.83 -5.92
C LEU A 60 6.81 -3.55 -5.44
N HIS A 61 8.06 -3.36 -5.83
CA HIS A 61 8.82 -2.13 -5.65
C HIS A 61 9.30 -1.67 -7.02
N ASN A 62 8.81 -0.52 -7.46
CA ASN A 62 9.11 0.02 -8.81
C ASN A 62 8.89 -1.03 -9.90
N ASP A 63 7.72 -1.67 -9.84
CA ASP A 63 7.26 -2.69 -10.79
C ASP A 63 8.03 -4.02 -10.74
N GLN A 64 8.94 -4.19 -9.81
CA GLN A 64 9.63 -5.46 -9.60
C GLN A 64 9.02 -6.20 -8.43
N VAL A 65 8.71 -7.46 -8.62
CA VAL A 65 8.13 -8.29 -7.56
C VAL A 65 9.18 -8.55 -6.49
N ILE A 66 8.87 -8.11 -5.26
CA ILE A 66 9.75 -8.37 -4.10
C ILE A 66 9.18 -9.45 -3.20
N GLN A 67 7.86 -9.64 -3.23
CA GLN A 67 7.19 -10.75 -2.54
C GLN A 67 6.08 -11.25 -3.46
N PRO A 68 6.24 -12.42 -4.08
CA PRO A 68 5.28 -12.88 -5.07
C PRO A 68 3.95 -13.36 -4.50
N ASN A 69 3.93 -13.81 -3.25
CA ASN A 69 2.72 -14.37 -2.66
C ASN A 69 2.85 -14.37 -1.14
N VAL A 70 2.13 -13.48 -0.47
CA VAL A 70 2.14 -13.35 0.98
C VAL A 70 0.74 -13.58 1.50
N LEU A 71 0.60 -14.51 2.44
CA LEU A 71 -0.64 -14.71 3.16
C LEU A 71 -0.77 -13.65 4.24
N LEU A 72 -1.90 -12.95 4.24
CA LEU A 72 -2.22 -11.99 5.29
C LEU A 72 -2.74 -12.75 6.51
N VAL A 73 -2.13 -12.52 7.64
CA VAL A 73 -2.49 -13.16 8.89
C VAL A 73 -2.87 -12.11 9.92
N GLU A 74 -3.35 -12.53 11.07
CA GLU A 74 -3.85 -11.65 12.11
C GLU A 74 -2.76 -10.75 12.70
N ARG A 75 -1.54 -11.27 12.85
CA ARG A 75 -0.42 -10.50 13.38
C ARG A 75 0.30 -9.76 12.27
N PHE A 76 0.92 -8.63 12.60
CA PHE A 76 1.76 -7.92 11.65
C PHE A 76 2.95 -8.75 11.22
N ARG A 77 3.19 -8.75 9.92
CA ARG A 77 4.39 -9.28 9.28
C ARG A 77 5.02 -8.14 8.51
N GLY A 78 6.29 -8.22 8.23
CA GLY A 78 6.94 -7.11 7.59
C GLY A 78 8.12 -7.47 6.73
N LEU A 79 8.55 -6.46 5.97
CA LEU A 79 9.75 -6.54 5.16
C LEU A 79 10.43 -5.17 5.15
N SER A 80 11.72 -5.17 4.84
CA SER A 80 12.48 -3.95 4.65
C SER A 80 12.72 -3.74 3.17
N VAL A 81 12.53 -2.50 2.70
CA VAL A 81 12.73 -2.12 1.31
C VAL A 81 13.89 -1.14 1.24
N SER A 82 14.90 -1.46 0.42
CA SER A 82 15.99 -0.51 0.14
C SER A 82 15.49 0.51 -0.85
N LEU A 83 15.49 1.78 -0.46
CA LEU A 83 14.94 2.86 -1.27
C LEU A 83 15.97 3.36 -2.27
N VAL A 84 15.51 3.64 -3.49
CA VAL A 84 16.32 4.36 -4.49
C VAL A 84 16.07 5.85 -4.37
N GLU A 85 16.96 6.66 -4.91
CA GLU A 85 16.80 8.11 -4.94
C GLU A 85 15.50 8.49 -5.65
N GLY A 86 14.78 9.46 -5.07
CA GLY A 86 13.53 9.93 -5.63
C GLY A 86 12.35 9.04 -5.25
N PHE A 87 11.55 8.67 -6.23
CA PHE A 87 10.29 7.98 -6.01
C PHE A 87 10.47 6.46 -5.94
N ASN A 88 9.82 5.88 -4.94
CA ASN A 88 9.73 4.43 -4.77
C ASN A 88 8.26 4.06 -4.75
N LYS A 89 7.81 3.37 -5.78
CA LYS A 89 6.42 2.93 -5.88
C LYS A 89 6.30 1.56 -5.25
N ILE A 90 5.47 1.45 -4.23
CA ILE A 90 5.18 0.18 -3.55
C ILE A 90 3.74 -0.19 -3.87
N ASP A 91 3.55 -1.33 -4.51
CA ASP A 91 2.22 -1.84 -4.87
C ASP A 91 1.91 -3.11 -4.09
N PHE A 92 0.69 -3.17 -3.57
CA PHE A 92 0.11 -4.41 -3.06
C PHE A 92 -0.98 -4.83 -4.05
N ILE A 93 -0.85 -5.99 -4.64
CA ILE A 93 -1.85 -6.52 -5.58
C ILE A 93 -2.60 -7.66 -4.89
N ALA A 94 -3.91 -7.58 -4.83
CA ALA A 94 -4.73 -8.65 -4.28
C ALA A 94 -4.72 -9.84 -5.23
N LEU A 95 -4.27 -10.99 -4.75
CA LEU A 95 -4.23 -12.22 -5.55
C LEU A 95 -5.53 -12.99 -5.48
N ASN A 96 -6.31 -12.77 -4.43
CA ASN A 96 -7.60 -13.38 -4.21
C ASN A 96 -8.42 -12.50 -3.27
N GLN A 97 -9.66 -12.89 -3.00
CA GLN A 97 -10.53 -12.15 -2.07
C GLN A 97 -10.83 -12.93 -0.79
N GLY A 98 -10.29 -14.15 -0.65
CA GLY A 98 -10.62 -14.99 0.48
C GLY A 98 -12.07 -15.48 0.42
N GLU A 99 -12.61 -15.91 1.54
CA GLU A 99 -13.93 -16.51 1.60
C GLU A 99 -15.04 -15.50 1.87
N SER A 100 -14.74 -14.37 2.48
CA SER A 100 -15.78 -13.47 3.00
C SER A 100 -15.59 -12.02 2.56
N GLY A 101 -15.45 -11.79 1.28
CA GLY A 101 -15.46 -10.45 0.74
C GLY A 101 -14.11 -9.98 0.22
N PRO A 102 -13.87 -8.66 0.14
CA PRO A 102 -12.64 -8.15 -0.44
C PRO A 102 -11.41 -8.54 0.36
N ASN A 103 -10.26 -8.49 -0.31
CA ASN A 103 -8.95 -8.65 0.32
C ASN A 103 -8.73 -7.42 1.21
N THR A 104 -8.54 -7.63 2.51
CA THR A 104 -8.43 -6.51 3.46
C THR A 104 -7.09 -6.54 4.16
N ALA A 105 -6.52 -5.35 4.35
CA ALA A 105 -5.27 -5.24 5.10
C ALA A 105 -5.16 -3.93 5.85
N GLU A 106 -4.40 -3.98 6.92
CA GLU A 106 -3.85 -2.81 7.60
C GLU A 106 -2.36 -2.77 7.31
N VAL A 107 -1.87 -1.61 6.87
CA VAL A 107 -0.49 -1.43 6.44
C VAL A 107 0.11 -0.24 7.18
N ARG A 108 1.32 -0.41 7.70
CA ARG A 108 2.09 0.67 8.32
C ARG A 108 3.46 0.74 7.69
N VAL A 109 3.94 1.96 7.50
CA VAL A 109 5.27 2.23 6.94
C VAL A 109 6.08 3.00 7.96
N TYR A 110 7.30 2.53 8.22
CA TYR A 110 8.25 3.17 9.13
C TYR A 110 9.51 3.56 8.37
N ASP A 111 10.11 4.68 8.78
CA ASP A 111 11.42 5.05 8.26
C ASP A 111 12.52 4.22 8.92
N GLU A 112 13.77 4.45 8.53
CA GLU A 112 14.92 3.70 9.05
C GLU A 112 15.12 3.93 10.55
N GLY A 113 14.73 5.09 11.04
CA GLY A 113 14.79 5.42 12.47
C GLY A 113 13.65 4.83 13.31
N GLY A 114 12.70 4.15 12.68
CA GLY A 114 11.57 3.56 13.37
C GLY A 114 10.39 4.49 13.57
N ASN A 115 10.36 5.63 12.88
CA ASN A 115 9.24 6.56 12.96
C ASN A 115 8.16 6.16 11.96
N MET A 116 6.91 6.09 12.43
CA MET A 116 5.80 5.73 11.58
C MET A 116 5.43 6.90 10.66
N THR A 117 5.47 6.65 9.36
CA THR A 117 5.18 7.67 8.34
C THR A 117 3.83 7.47 7.68
N ALA A 118 3.31 6.26 7.68
CA ALA A 118 2.00 5.97 7.11
C ALA A 118 1.32 4.86 7.88
N SER A 119 0.00 4.93 7.96
CA SER A 119 -0.83 3.87 8.53
C SER A 119 -2.21 3.97 7.90
N ASN A 120 -2.60 2.93 7.17
CA ASN A 120 -3.94 2.88 6.56
C ASN A 120 -4.42 1.45 6.37
N GLN A 121 -5.69 1.37 5.98
CA GLN A 121 -6.36 0.14 5.67
C GLN A 121 -6.86 0.21 4.24
N TRP A 122 -6.90 -0.94 3.57
CA TRP A 122 -7.50 -1.00 2.25
C TRP A 122 -8.31 -2.28 2.07
N ASN A 123 -9.25 -2.21 1.14
CA ASN A 123 -10.08 -3.33 0.69
C ASN A 123 -9.91 -3.41 -0.82
N LEU A 124 -9.47 -4.55 -1.33
CA LEU A 124 -9.18 -4.73 -2.74
C LEU A 124 -9.89 -5.96 -3.29
N ALA A 125 -10.50 -5.83 -4.46
CA ALA A 125 -10.94 -6.96 -5.25
C ALA A 125 -9.72 -7.66 -5.86
N THR A 126 -9.87 -8.89 -6.29
CA THR A 126 -8.81 -9.64 -6.94
C THR A 126 -8.25 -8.89 -8.15
N GLY A 127 -6.94 -8.79 -8.24
CA GLY A 127 -6.23 -8.12 -9.34
C GLY A 127 -6.08 -6.61 -9.18
N VAL A 128 -6.74 -6.03 -8.21
CA VAL A 128 -6.67 -4.59 -7.94
C VAL A 128 -5.49 -4.31 -7.01
N ARG A 129 -4.94 -3.11 -7.09
CA ARG A 129 -3.75 -2.76 -6.30
C ARG A 129 -3.94 -1.52 -5.44
N ALA A 130 -3.23 -1.52 -4.31
CA ALA A 130 -3.03 -0.34 -3.48
C ALA A 130 -1.60 0.13 -3.66
N THR A 131 -1.41 1.41 -3.98
CA THR A 131 -0.11 1.98 -4.31
C THR A 131 0.31 3.04 -3.31
N TYR A 132 1.53 2.91 -2.80
CA TYR A 132 2.21 3.90 -1.96
C TYR A 132 3.37 4.48 -2.75
N ILE A 133 3.58 5.79 -2.62
CA ILE A 133 4.79 6.44 -3.15
C ILE A 133 5.65 6.85 -1.96
N LEU A 134 6.85 6.31 -1.88
CA LEU A 134 7.80 6.68 -0.84
C LEU A 134 8.93 7.47 -1.49
N VAL A 135 9.16 8.68 -0.99
CA VAL A 135 10.18 9.57 -1.55
C VAL A 135 11.35 9.58 -0.58
N LYS A 136 12.50 9.12 -1.05
CA LYS A 136 13.71 9.10 -0.25
C LYS A 136 14.23 10.54 -0.10
N GLU A 137 14.42 10.94 1.13
CA GLU A 137 15.02 12.25 1.43
C GLU A 137 16.54 12.20 1.42
#